data_69aaeedc8fc3e0783bbd52f74a2272ec
#
_entry.id   69aaeedc8fc3e0783bbd52f74a2272ec
#
_cell.length_a   1.000
_cell.length_b   1.000
_cell.length_c   1.000
_cell.angle_alpha   90.00
_cell.angle_beta   90.00
_cell.angle_gamma   90.00
#
_symmetry.space_group_name_H-M   'P 1'
#
loop_
_entity.id
_entity.type
_entity.pdbx_description
1 polymer ?
#
loop_
_entity_poly.entity_id
_entity_poly.type
_entity_poly.pdbx_seq_one_letter_code
_entity_poly.pdbx_strand_id
1 'polypeptide(L)'
;MIKTELIKKIKAEKLDLNKIIVIDNASLVLQDFIEETGEVSLTCPKDYYDKIDWEENIDKNFNHYKFSENYTLNYTYYDPKNIIEIEKIKVMDLEGCLSYKLLFNRKEDKKLIKDIDLYLCKLDNYRYERKLKKQGINLIAGVDEVGRGPLVGPVVAACVILPEEFELDGLTDSKKLSEKKREEFYIKIKEQALGIGVGIVDEKRIDELNIYEATKVAMKEAIANCNIKPEHILIDAMPLECGIPTTSIIKGDLKSITISAASVIAKVTRDHMLYELDKKYPMYDFKKNKGYPTKEHLEAIEKYGIINEHRKSYAPVATYLRNRGEVNEENI
;
A
#
# COMPACT_ATOMS: atom_id res chain seq x y z
N MET A 1 16.75 22.22 -13.45
CA MET A 1 17.69 22.82 -12.45
C MET A 1 18.00 21.77 -11.40
N ILE A 2 19.26 21.48 -11.20
CA ILE A 2 19.74 20.67 -10.08
C ILE A 2 19.78 21.48 -8.78
N LYS A 3 19.90 20.83 -7.64
CA LYS A 3 19.83 21.46 -6.29
C LYS A 3 20.73 22.70 -6.12
N THR A 4 21.99 22.61 -6.50
CA THR A 4 22.96 23.72 -6.35
C THR A 4 22.61 24.95 -7.19
N GLU A 5 22.14 24.74 -8.41
CA GLU A 5 21.67 25.79 -9.30
C GLU A 5 20.39 26.43 -8.77
N LEU A 6 19.45 25.60 -8.29
CA LEU A 6 18.18 26.03 -7.71
C LEU A 6 18.40 26.92 -6.48
N ILE A 7 19.25 26.50 -5.54
CA ILE A 7 19.62 27.29 -4.36
C ILE A 7 20.18 28.66 -4.75
N LYS A 8 21.13 28.68 -5.73
CA LYS A 8 21.73 29.92 -6.21
C LYS A 8 20.69 30.86 -6.80
N LYS A 9 19.78 30.33 -7.61
CA LYS A 9 18.72 31.13 -8.25
C LYS A 9 17.73 31.69 -7.22
N ILE A 10 17.23 30.87 -6.27
CA ILE A 10 16.30 31.33 -5.24
C ILE A 10 16.92 32.44 -4.38
N LYS A 11 18.19 32.31 -4.02
CA LYS A 11 18.92 33.35 -3.23
C LYS A 11 19.19 34.64 -4.02
N ALA A 12 19.19 34.57 -5.34
CA ALA A 12 19.38 35.73 -6.21
C ALA A 12 18.12 36.56 -6.44
N GLU A 13 16.94 35.98 -6.13
CA GLU A 13 15.66 36.70 -6.25
C GLU A 13 15.52 37.76 -5.16
N LYS A 14 14.84 38.88 -5.48
CA LYS A 14 14.60 40.01 -4.56
C LYS A 14 13.44 39.75 -3.59
N LEU A 15 13.21 38.49 -3.21
CA LEU A 15 12.16 38.09 -2.29
C LEU A 15 12.71 37.91 -0.86
N ASP A 16 11.88 38.21 0.13
CA ASP A 16 12.21 37.94 1.54
C ASP A 16 12.14 36.44 1.82
N LEU A 17 13.29 35.78 1.88
CA LEU A 17 13.44 34.34 2.13
C LEU A 17 12.80 33.88 3.44
N ASN A 18 12.60 34.79 4.40
CA ASN A 18 11.91 34.45 5.65
C ASN A 18 10.39 34.31 5.47
N LYS A 19 9.84 34.85 4.41
CA LYS A 19 8.40 34.86 4.11
C LYS A 19 7.98 33.96 2.98
N ILE A 20 8.89 33.44 2.19
CA ILE A 20 8.58 32.49 1.13
C ILE A 20 8.86 31.06 1.53
N ILE A 21 8.11 30.13 0.97
CA ILE A 21 8.32 28.69 1.07
C ILE A 21 8.42 28.12 -0.34
N VAL A 22 9.45 27.33 -0.58
CA VAL A 22 9.57 26.54 -1.83
C VAL A 22 8.65 25.34 -1.75
N ILE A 23 7.81 25.14 -2.75
CA ILE A 23 6.82 24.06 -2.82
C ILE A 23 6.99 23.22 -4.09
N ASP A 24 6.18 22.17 -4.22
CA ASP A 24 6.09 21.26 -5.37
C ASP A 24 7.45 20.63 -5.76
N ASN A 25 7.72 20.46 -7.03
CA ASN A 25 8.94 19.79 -7.52
C ASN A 25 10.24 20.47 -7.07
N ALA A 26 10.27 21.80 -6.97
CA ALA A 26 11.43 22.53 -6.47
C ALA A 26 11.77 22.14 -5.02
N SER A 27 10.78 21.94 -4.15
CA SER A 27 11.01 21.45 -2.79
C SER A 27 11.57 20.03 -2.76
N LEU A 28 11.12 19.16 -3.66
CA LEU A 28 11.61 17.78 -3.79
C LEU A 28 13.07 17.72 -4.26
N VAL A 29 13.49 18.62 -5.16
CA VAL A 29 14.90 18.75 -5.56
C VAL A 29 15.77 19.20 -4.38
N LEU A 30 15.30 20.17 -3.59
CA LEU A 30 16.04 20.66 -2.41
C LEU A 30 16.21 19.58 -1.33
N GLN A 31 15.28 18.63 -1.25
CA GLN A 31 15.33 17.48 -0.33
C GLN A 31 16.03 16.24 -0.94
N ASP A 32 16.67 16.36 -2.10
CA ASP A 32 17.32 15.25 -2.83
C ASP A 32 16.37 14.08 -3.16
N PHE A 33 15.07 14.33 -3.26
CA PHE A 33 14.08 13.32 -3.60
C PHE A 33 13.93 13.09 -5.10
N ILE A 34 14.13 14.14 -5.89
CA ILE A 34 14.28 14.10 -7.36
C ILE A 34 15.52 14.87 -7.79
N GLU A 35 16.07 14.54 -8.95
CA GLU A 35 17.36 15.09 -9.42
C GLU A 35 17.26 16.55 -9.87
N GLU A 36 16.19 16.90 -10.59
CA GLU A 36 16.03 18.23 -11.17
C GLU A 36 14.58 18.67 -11.36
N THR A 37 14.36 19.96 -11.56
CA THR A 37 13.08 20.55 -11.95
C THR A 37 13.26 21.63 -13.01
N GLY A 38 12.25 21.83 -13.87
CA GLY A 38 12.18 22.95 -14.82
C GLY A 38 11.63 24.25 -14.22
N GLU A 39 10.83 24.11 -13.12
CA GLU A 39 10.05 25.21 -12.55
C GLU A 39 10.33 25.37 -11.05
N VAL A 40 10.15 26.59 -10.55
CA VAL A 40 10.24 26.94 -9.13
C VAL A 40 8.89 27.47 -8.68
N SER A 41 8.18 26.68 -7.89
CA SER A 41 6.91 27.08 -7.27
C SER A 41 7.16 27.56 -5.84
N LEU A 42 6.67 28.74 -5.52
CA LEU A 42 6.80 29.39 -4.23
C LEU A 42 5.43 29.70 -3.65
N THR A 43 5.34 29.76 -2.32
CA THR A 43 4.16 30.27 -1.61
C THR A 43 4.56 31.22 -0.50
N CYS A 44 3.66 32.13 -0.11
CA CYS A 44 3.91 33.10 0.96
C CYS A 44 2.59 33.47 1.66
N PRO A 45 2.66 34.15 2.84
CA PRO A 45 1.47 34.73 3.45
C PRO A 45 0.82 35.78 2.54
N LYS A 46 -0.51 35.86 2.58
CA LYS A 46 -1.27 36.79 1.74
C LYS A 46 -0.90 38.25 1.95
N ASP A 47 -0.66 38.66 3.19
CA ASP A 47 -0.27 40.03 3.55
C ASP A 47 1.13 40.43 3.02
N TYR A 48 2.01 39.47 2.79
CA TYR A 48 3.29 39.70 2.11
C TYR A 48 3.08 39.76 0.59
N TYR A 49 2.30 38.85 0.03
CA TYR A 49 1.96 38.80 -1.39
C TYR A 49 1.33 40.11 -1.89
N ASP A 50 0.37 40.66 -1.11
CA ASP A 50 -0.33 41.89 -1.45
C ASP A 50 0.59 43.16 -1.41
N LYS A 51 1.78 43.05 -0.81
CA LYS A 51 2.76 44.16 -0.70
C LYS A 51 3.89 44.11 -1.73
N ILE A 52 3.97 43.02 -2.51
CA ILE A 52 5.01 42.89 -3.53
C ILE A 52 4.63 43.81 -4.71
N ASP A 53 5.58 44.66 -5.09
CA ASP A 53 5.43 45.50 -6.27
C ASP A 53 5.73 44.67 -7.53
N TRP A 54 4.66 44.29 -8.21
CA TRP A 54 4.72 43.44 -9.39
C TRP A 54 4.92 44.26 -10.67
N GLU A 55 6.08 44.19 -11.28
CA GLU A 55 6.31 44.72 -12.61
C GLU A 55 5.44 44.02 -13.68
N GLU A 56 5.10 44.68 -14.80
CA GLU A 56 3.97 44.43 -15.71
C GLU A 56 3.83 43.07 -16.44
N ASN A 57 4.57 42.03 -16.13
CA ASN A 57 4.48 40.72 -16.79
C ASN A 57 3.76 39.67 -15.95
N ILE A 58 2.46 39.76 -15.88
CA ILE A 58 1.64 38.92 -14.97
C ILE A 58 0.56 38.18 -15.74
N ASP A 59 0.66 36.85 -15.76
CA ASP A 59 -0.47 36.00 -16.13
C ASP A 59 -1.39 35.83 -14.90
N LYS A 60 -2.53 36.54 -14.90
CA LYS A 60 -3.47 36.64 -13.76
C LYS A 60 -4.40 35.44 -13.60
N ASN A 61 -4.07 34.26 -14.10
CA ASN A 61 -4.92 33.10 -13.93
C ASN A 61 -4.67 32.40 -12.57
N PHE A 62 -5.71 32.25 -11.77
CA PHE A 62 -5.79 31.41 -10.56
C PHE A 62 -4.90 31.79 -9.37
N ASN A 63 -4.76 33.05 -9.01
CA ASN A 63 -3.94 33.45 -7.84
C ASN A 63 -2.46 33.02 -7.93
N HIS A 64 -1.97 32.70 -9.10
CA HIS A 64 -0.59 32.42 -9.42
C HIS A 64 0.00 33.59 -10.19
N TYR A 65 1.12 34.12 -9.71
CA TYR A 65 1.91 35.10 -10.44
C TYR A 65 3.15 34.44 -11.01
N LYS A 66 3.28 34.45 -12.32
CA LYS A 66 4.51 34.09 -13.01
C LYS A 66 5.38 35.35 -13.07
N PHE A 67 6.37 35.47 -12.20
CA PHE A 67 7.24 36.67 -12.16
C PHE A 67 8.57 36.51 -12.92
N SER A 68 8.87 35.32 -13.41
CA SER A 68 9.87 35.05 -14.43
C SER A 68 9.49 33.79 -15.21
N GLU A 69 10.26 33.46 -16.26
CA GLU A 69 9.95 32.35 -17.16
C GLU A 69 9.72 31.01 -16.41
N ASN A 70 10.42 30.81 -15.28
CA ASN A 70 10.41 29.56 -14.52
C ASN A 70 9.95 29.70 -13.05
N TYR A 71 9.43 30.87 -12.64
CA TYR A 71 9.03 31.11 -11.25
C TYR A 71 7.57 31.47 -11.14
N THR A 72 6.88 30.82 -10.20
CA THR A 72 5.52 31.14 -9.80
C THR A 72 5.46 31.43 -8.30
N LEU A 73 4.67 32.40 -7.88
CA LEU A 73 4.37 32.68 -6.49
C LEU A 73 2.87 32.68 -6.27
N ASN A 74 2.43 32.06 -5.20
CA ASN A 74 1.03 32.07 -4.77
C ASN A 74 0.95 32.29 -3.25
N TYR A 75 -0.27 32.55 -2.73
CA TYR A 75 -0.53 32.63 -1.29
C TYR A 75 -1.52 31.57 -0.81
N THR A 76 -2.12 30.80 -1.72
CA THR A 76 -3.21 29.87 -1.42
C THR A 76 -2.73 28.64 -0.64
N TYR A 77 -1.48 28.24 -0.84
CA TYR A 77 -0.92 26.99 -0.30
C TYR A 77 0.11 27.21 0.80
N TYR A 78 0.09 28.40 1.40
CA TYR A 78 0.96 28.70 2.55
C TYR A 78 0.48 27.92 3.79
N ASP A 79 1.23 26.88 4.16
CA ASP A 79 1.04 26.14 5.41
C ASP A 79 2.36 26.10 6.21
N PRO A 80 2.47 26.83 7.31
CA PRO A 80 3.69 26.88 8.11
C PRO A 80 3.97 25.60 8.92
N LYS A 81 3.06 24.63 8.94
CA LYS A 81 3.19 23.41 9.75
C LYS A 81 4.13 22.36 9.14
N ASN A 82 4.24 22.34 7.80
CA ASN A 82 4.99 21.34 7.06
C ASN A 82 6.20 21.97 6.37
N ILE A 83 7.09 22.61 7.17
CA ILE A 83 8.26 23.34 6.66
C ILE A 83 9.53 22.80 7.32
N ILE A 84 10.54 22.60 6.49
CA ILE A 84 11.93 22.40 6.90
C ILE A 84 12.79 23.55 6.36
N GLU A 85 13.99 23.71 6.89
CA GLU A 85 14.95 24.70 6.42
C GLU A 85 16.16 24.01 5.77
N ILE A 86 16.48 24.40 4.54
CA ILE A 86 17.66 23.93 3.78
C ILE A 86 18.44 25.15 3.35
N GLU A 87 19.67 25.30 3.82
CA GLU A 87 20.54 26.46 3.54
C GLU A 87 19.87 27.82 3.72
N LYS A 88 19.08 28.01 4.76
CA LYS A 88 18.30 29.22 5.09
C LYS A 88 17.14 29.48 4.10
N ILE A 89 16.74 28.50 3.32
CA ILE A 89 15.54 28.54 2.48
C ILE A 89 14.47 27.69 3.16
N LYS A 90 13.28 28.23 3.36
CA LYS A 90 12.12 27.48 3.84
C LYS A 90 11.57 26.61 2.71
N VAL A 91 11.41 25.34 2.99
CA VAL A 91 11.03 24.33 2.01
C VAL A 91 9.87 23.53 2.59
N MET A 92 8.82 23.29 1.78
CA MET A 92 7.75 22.36 2.16
C MET A 92 8.33 20.96 2.33
N ASP A 93 8.08 20.30 3.46
CA ASP A 93 8.56 18.94 3.70
C ASP A 93 7.85 17.89 2.81
N LEU A 94 8.28 16.63 2.89
CA LEU A 94 7.70 15.57 2.04
C LEU A 94 6.23 15.28 2.35
N GLU A 95 5.76 15.45 3.59
CA GLU A 95 4.34 15.33 3.95
C GLU A 95 3.50 16.44 3.32
N GLY A 96 4.00 17.66 3.36
CA GLY A 96 3.40 18.82 2.69
C GLY A 96 3.36 18.62 1.18
N CYS A 97 4.46 18.17 0.57
CA CYS A 97 4.55 17.88 -0.87
C CYS A 97 3.55 16.79 -1.29
N LEU A 98 3.44 15.72 -0.51
CA LEU A 98 2.46 14.67 -0.78
C LEU A 98 1.03 15.21 -0.72
N SER A 99 0.70 15.99 0.31
CA SER A 99 -0.62 16.59 0.50
C SER A 99 -0.97 17.55 -0.64
N TYR A 100 -0.01 18.38 -1.05
CA TYR A 100 -0.14 19.30 -2.19
C TYR A 100 -0.43 18.54 -3.49
N LYS A 101 0.37 17.51 -3.80
CA LYS A 101 0.18 16.70 -5.02
C LYS A 101 -1.13 15.92 -5.04
N LEU A 102 -1.56 15.41 -3.90
CA LEU A 102 -2.87 14.74 -3.77
C LEU A 102 -4.04 15.69 -4.00
N LEU A 103 -3.94 16.95 -3.54
CA LEU A 103 -4.97 17.97 -3.74
C LEU A 103 -5.19 18.25 -5.23
N PHE A 104 -4.14 18.37 -6.02
CA PHE A 104 -4.24 18.65 -7.47
C PHE A 104 -4.47 17.40 -8.30
N ASN A 105 -4.06 16.22 -7.83
CA ASN A 105 -4.24 14.91 -8.46
C ASN A 105 -3.90 14.89 -9.96
N ARG A 106 -2.82 15.55 -10.37
CA ARG A 106 -2.38 15.64 -11.76
C ARG A 106 -1.92 14.26 -12.26
N LYS A 107 -2.12 13.98 -13.55
CA LYS A 107 -1.74 12.68 -14.14
C LYS A 107 -0.24 12.41 -14.04
N GLU A 108 0.58 13.43 -14.28
CA GLU A 108 2.04 13.42 -14.20
C GLU A 108 2.56 13.13 -12.79
N ASP A 109 1.84 13.55 -11.76
CA ASP A 109 2.23 13.37 -10.36
C ASP A 109 1.96 11.97 -9.80
N LYS A 110 1.19 11.14 -10.49
CA LYS A 110 0.74 9.82 -9.96
C LYS A 110 1.89 8.89 -9.53
N LYS A 111 3.00 8.88 -10.27
CA LYS A 111 4.19 8.10 -9.91
C LYS A 111 4.85 8.68 -8.69
N LEU A 112 5.08 9.98 -8.68
CA LEU A 112 5.76 10.70 -7.61
C LEU A 112 4.99 10.66 -6.28
N ILE A 113 3.65 10.78 -6.33
CA ILE A 113 2.77 10.56 -5.17
C ILE A 113 3.03 9.17 -4.54
N LYS A 114 3.08 8.11 -5.37
CA LYS A 114 3.35 6.75 -4.89
C LYS A 114 4.75 6.60 -4.27
N ASP A 115 5.74 7.23 -4.88
CA ASP A 115 7.13 7.13 -4.44
C ASP A 115 7.34 7.89 -3.12
N ILE A 116 6.77 9.10 -2.97
CA ILE A 116 6.81 9.87 -1.73
C ILE A 116 6.08 9.12 -0.61
N ASP A 117 4.85 8.65 -0.88
CA ASP A 117 4.06 7.91 0.11
C ASP A 117 4.79 6.64 0.58
N LEU A 118 5.37 5.86 -0.34
CA LEU A 118 6.15 4.68 0.01
C LEU A 118 7.41 5.02 0.81
N TYR A 119 8.09 6.11 0.49
CA TYR A 119 9.27 6.57 1.23
C TYR A 119 8.90 6.96 2.66
N LEU A 120 7.84 7.75 2.84
CA LEU A 120 7.35 8.15 4.16
C LEU A 120 6.93 6.94 5.01
N CYS A 121 6.29 5.95 4.39
CA CYS A 121 5.93 4.70 5.09
C CYS A 121 7.13 3.82 5.44
N LYS A 122 8.25 3.91 4.71
CA LYS A 122 9.51 3.24 5.11
C LYS A 122 10.16 3.89 6.32
N LEU A 123 9.99 5.21 6.49
CA LEU A 123 10.47 5.94 7.66
C LEU A 123 9.58 5.72 8.87
N ASP A 124 8.28 5.53 8.65
CA ASP A 124 7.27 5.29 9.67
C ASP A 124 6.20 4.33 9.16
N ASN A 125 6.36 3.05 9.46
CA ASN A 125 5.41 1.99 9.07
C ASN A 125 4.09 2.03 9.87
N TYR A 126 3.98 2.91 10.88
CA TYR A 126 2.76 3.23 11.62
C TYR A 126 2.05 4.49 11.11
N ARG A 127 2.50 5.07 10.02
CA ARG A 127 2.01 6.36 9.54
C ARG A 127 0.49 6.40 9.33
N TYR A 128 -0.09 5.34 8.79
CA TYR A 128 -1.54 5.24 8.59
C TYR A 128 -2.28 5.08 9.93
N GLU A 129 -1.80 4.25 10.79
CA GLU A 129 -2.35 4.01 12.12
C GLU A 129 -2.29 5.30 12.96
N ARG A 130 -1.16 6.02 12.96
CA ARG A 130 -1.00 7.30 13.67
C ARG A 130 -1.95 8.38 13.14
N LYS A 131 -2.22 8.42 11.83
CA LYS A 131 -3.22 9.35 11.27
C LYS A 131 -4.62 9.09 11.79
N LEU A 132 -5.02 7.85 11.91
CA LEU A 132 -6.31 7.45 12.46
C LEU A 132 -6.39 7.70 13.98
N LYS A 133 -5.32 7.42 14.72
CA LYS A 133 -5.25 7.71 16.17
C LYS A 133 -5.39 9.21 16.48
N LYS A 134 -4.81 10.09 15.67
CA LYS A 134 -5.01 11.54 15.79
C LYS A 134 -6.48 11.99 15.61
N GLN A 135 -7.32 11.14 15.01
CA GLN A 135 -8.76 11.36 14.86
C GLN A 135 -9.58 10.70 15.98
N GLY A 136 -8.91 10.12 16.99
CA GLY A 136 -9.56 9.44 18.12
C GLY A 136 -9.91 7.97 17.89
N ILE A 137 -9.44 7.37 16.79
CA ILE A 137 -9.67 5.96 16.44
C ILE A 137 -8.52 5.13 17.03
N ASN A 138 -8.83 4.19 17.95
CA ASN A 138 -7.81 3.45 18.71
C ASN A 138 -7.69 1.98 18.28
N LEU A 139 -8.80 1.32 17.94
CA LEU A 139 -8.82 -0.08 17.53
C LEU A 139 -8.76 -0.18 15.99
N ILE A 140 -7.53 -0.15 15.46
CA ILE A 140 -7.26 -0.18 14.02
C ILE A 140 -6.82 -1.59 13.64
N ALA A 141 -7.55 -2.23 12.72
CA ALA A 141 -7.18 -3.53 12.17
C ALA A 141 -6.49 -3.39 10.81
N GLY A 142 -5.51 -4.24 10.55
CA GLY A 142 -5.01 -4.55 9.22
C GLY A 142 -5.65 -5.81 8.67
N VAL A 143 -5.97 -5.82 7.37
CA VAL A 143 -6.52 -6.99 6.68
C VAL A 143 -5.73 -7.23 5.39
N ASP A 144 -5.31 -8.48 5.19
CA ASP A 144 -4.63 -8.95 3.98
C ASP A 144 -5.06 -10.38 3.64
N GLU A 145 -4.86 -10.80 2.39
CA GLU A 145 -5.17 -12.14 1.91
C GLU A 145 -3.97 -12.83 1.27
N VAL A 146 -4.06 -14.15 1.19
CA VAL A 146 -3.13 -15.01 0.48
C VAL A 146 -3.86 -16.14 -0.24
N GLY A 147 -3.29 -16.61 -1.34
CA GLY A 147 -3.81 -17.78 -2.02
C GLY A 147 -4.78 -17.49 -3.17
N ARG A 148 -4.74 -16.30 -3.77
CA ARG A 148 -5.57 -15.99 -4.95
C ARG A 148 -5.10 -16.69 -6.23
N GLY A 149 -3.80 -16.79 -6.46
CA GLY A 149 -3.21 -17.35 -7.68
C GLY A 149 -2.98 -18.87 -7.75
N PRO A 150 -2.88 -19.62 -6.63
CA PRO A 150 -2.69 -21.07 -6.67
C PRO A 150 -3.86 -21.84 -7.29
N LEU A 151 -3.55 -23.01 -7.89
CA LEU A 151 -4.53 -23.94 -8.45
C LEU A 151 -5.19 -24.83 -7.40
N VAL A 152 -4.65 -24.86 -6.18
CA VAL A 152 -5.02 -25.78 -5.10
C VAL A 152 -5.23 -25.06 -3.79
N GLY A 153 -6.26 -25.52 -3.05
CA GLY A 153 -6.53 -25.12 -1.69
C GLY A 153 -7.19 -23.74 -1.54
N PRO A 154 -7.42 -23.31 -0.30
CA PRO A 154 -8.25 -22.16 0.00
C PRO A 154 -7.57 -20.81 -0.33
N VAL A 155 -8.39 -19.76 -0.41
CA VAL A 155 -7.96 -18.39 -0.14
C VAL A 155 -8.11 -18.14 1.37
N VAL A 156 -7.10 -17.52 1.97
CA VAL A 156 -7.05 -17.24 3.40
C VAL A 156 -6.85 -15.74 3.59
N ALA A 157 -7.66 -15.12 4.44
CA ALA A 157 -7.48 -13.75 4.88
C ALA A 157 -7.24 -13.70 6.40
N ALA A 158 -6.55 -12.68 6.86
CA ALA A 158 -6.40 -12.41 8.29
C ALA A 158 -6.74 -10.97 8.61
N CYS A 159 -7.26 -10.75 9.80
CA CYS A 159 -7.53 -9.47 10.44
C CYS A 159 -6.69 -9.38 11.71
N VAL A 160 -5.87 -8.36 11.86
CA VAL A 160 -4.97 -8.22 13.01
C VAL A 160 -5.06 -6.81 13.58
N ILE A 161 -5.25 -6.71 14.92
CA ILE A 161 -5.18 -5.47 15.68
C ILE A 161 -3.94 -5.54 16.56
N LEU A 162 -3.03 -4.57 16.40
CA LEU A 162 -1.80 -4.50 17.17
C LEU A 162 -1.90 -3.49 18.33
N PRO A 163 -1.17 -3.71 19.43
CA PRO A 163 -1.03 -2.71 20.49
C PRO A 163 -0.23 -1.49 19.98
N GLU A 164 -0.30 -0.39 20.73
CA GLU A 164 0.35 0.86 20.34
C GLU A 164 1.88 0.77 20.27
N GLU A 165 2.48 0.04 21.20
CA GLU A 165 3.92 -0.15 21.32
C GLU A 165 4.40 -1.48 20.69
N PHE A 166 3.73 -1.95 19.63
CA PHE A 166 4.17 -3.14 18.96
C PHE A 166 5.39 -2.82 18.10
N GLU A 167 6.51 -3.47 18.41
CA GLU A 167 7.75 -3.38 17.64
C GLU A 167 8.18 -4.76 17.13
N LEU A 168 8.37 -4.84 15.83
CA LEU A 168 8.88 -6.04 15.18
C LEU A 168 9.76 -5.67 13.99
N ASP A 169 11.06 -5.52 14.29
CA ASP A 169 12.05 -5.10 13.31
C ASP A 169 12.08 -6.00 12.08
N GLY A 170 11.95 -5.36 10.92
CA GLY A 170 11.94 -6.03 9.63
C GLY A 170 10.61 -6.67 9.24
N LEU A 171 9.52 -6.40 9.99
CA LEU A 171 8.18 -6.78 9.56
C LEU A 171 7.80 -5.95 8.32
N THR A 172 7.50 -6.65 7.23
CA THR A 172 7.18 -6.09 5.91
C THR A 172 6.41 -7.15 5.11
N ASP A 173 6.22 -6.94 3.81
CA ASP A 173 5.65 -7.91 2.87
C ASP A 173 6.14 -9.35 3.17
N SER A 174 5.21 -10.21 3.57
CA SER A 174 5.49 -11.59 3.96
C SER A 174 6.21 -12.41 2.88
N LYS A 175 6.07 -12.04 1.60
CA LYS A 175 6.69 -12.71 0.45
C LYS A 175 8.21 -12.43 0.37
N LYS A 176 8.68 -11.33 0.98
CA LYS A 176 10.10 -10.97 1.04
C LYS A 176 10.83 -11.58 2.22
N LEU A 177 10.09 -12.09 3.21
CA LEU A 177 10.65 -12.76 4.37
C LEU A 177 11.01 -14.21 4.04
N SER A 178 12.09 -14.73 4.62
CA SER A 178 12.37 -16.16 4.62
C SER A 178 11.27 -16.91 5.39
N GLU A 179 11.05 -18.19 5.09
CA GLU A 179 10.08 -19.04 5.80
C GLU A 179 10.33 -19.02 7.31
N LYS A 180 11.60 -19.23 7.73
CA LYS A 180 12.00 -19.17 9.15
C LYS A 180 11.59 -17.84 9.81
N LYS A 181 11.84 -16.72 9.14
CA LYS A 181 11.51 -15.39 9.69
C LYS A 181 10.01 -15.16 9.77
N ARG A 182 9.24 -15.66 8.79
CA ARG A 182 7.78 -15.62 8.84
C ARG A 182 7.21 -16.39 10.01
N GLU A 183 7.74 -17.59 10.29
CA GLU A 183 7.32 -18.40 11.45
C GLU A 183 7.64 -17.70 12.78
N GLU A 184 8.83 -17.10 12.91
CA GLU A 184 9.18 -16.29 14.08
C GLU A 184 8.21 -15.13 14.27
N PHE A 185 7.89 -14.43 13.19
CA PHE A 185 6.96 -13.29 13.23
C PHE A 185 5.53 -13.72 13.51
N TYR A 186 5.08 -14.83 12.93
CA TYR A 186 3.78 -15.43 13.20
C TYR A 186 3.57 -15.68 14.70
N ILE A 187 4.54 -16.29 15.37
CA ILE A 187 4.48 -16.57 16.82
C ILE A 187 4.40 -15.23 17.59
N LYS A 188 5.30 -14.29 17.32
CA LYS A 188 5.32 -13.00 18.02
C LYS A 188 4.05 -12.18 17.82
N ILE A 189 3.50 -12.17 16.60
CA ILE A 189 2.23 -11.48 16.33
C ILE A 189 1.10 -12.15 17.12
N LYS A 190 1.03 -13.48 17.18
CA LYS A 190 0.01 -14.20 17.94
C LYS A 190 0.10 -13.97 19.45
N GLU A 191 1.28 -13.77 19.98
CA GLU A 191 1.51 -13.50 21.40
C GLU A 191 1.16 -12.07 21.80
N GLN A 192 1.34 -11.10 20.90
CA GLN A 192 1.28 -9.68 21.24
C GLN A 192 0.06 -8.95 20.67
N ALA A 193 -0.55 -9.45 19.61
CA ALA A 193 -1.72 -8.81 19.00
C ALA A 193 -2.90 -8.73 19.99
N LEU A 194 -3.58 -7.60 19.98
CA LEU A 194 -4.81 -7.40 20.75
C LEU A 194 -5.96 -8.28 20.20
N GLY A 195 -6.04 -8.38 18.88
CA GLY A 195 -7.07 -9.18 18.21
C GLY A 195 -6.54 -9.82 16.93
N ILE A 196 -6.94 -11.07 16.70
CA ILE A 196 -6.67 -11.82 15.48
C ILE A 196 -7.94 -12.55 15.06
N GLY A 197 -8.24 -12.46 13.77
CA GLY A 197 -9.26 -13.27 13.11
C GLY A 197 -8.74 -13.82 11.80
N VAL A 198 -9.17 -15.03 11.44
CA VAL A 198 -8.82 -15.67 10.17
C VAL A 198 -10.10 -16.08 9.46
N GLY A 199 -10.18 -15.84 8.17
CA GLY A 199 -11.24 -16.29 7.27
C GLY A 199 -10.66 -17.21 6.19
N ILE A 200 -11.35 -18.30 5.92
CA ILE A 200 -10.90 -19.37 5.02
C ILE A 200 -12.03 -19.74 4.08
N VAL A 201 -11.81 -19.53 2.79
CA VAL A 201 -12.79 -19.94 1.75
C VAL A 201 -12.16 -21.02 0.90
N ASP A 202 -12.80 -22.19 0.86
CA ASP A 202 -12.30 -23.37 0.17
C ASP A 202 -12.40 -23.26 -1.36
N GLU A 203 -11.80 -24.24 -2.04
CA GLU A 203 -11.73 -24.30 -3.49
C GLU A 203 -13.11 -24.43 -4.17
N LYS A 204 -14.08 -25.09 -3.53
CA LYS A 204 -15.43 -25.25 -4.08
C LYS A 204 -16.15 -23.91 -4.11
N ARG A 205 -16.07 -23.18 -3.02
CA ARG A 205 -16.68 -21.86 -2.91
C ARG A 205 -15.96 -20.81 -3.78
N ILE A 206 -14.65 -20.99 -4.02
CA ILE A 206 -13.92 -20.19 -5.02
C ILE A 206 -14.46 -20.46 -6.43
N ASP A 207 -14.71 -21.72 -6.80
CA ASP A 207 -15.27 -22.08 -8.10
C ASP A 207 -16.71 -21.56 -8.29
N GLU A 208 -17.52 -21.50 -7.21
CA GLU A 208 -18.87 -20.95 -7.21
C GLU A 208 -18.92 -19.41 -7.36
N LEU A 209 -18.06 -18.70 -6.62
CA LEU A 209 -18.13 -17.25 -6.45
C LEU A 209 -17.20 -16.46 -7.38
N ASN A 210 -16.19 -17.08 -7.96
CA ASN A 210 -14.92 -16.56 -8.44
C ASN A 210 -13.99 -16.07 -7.33
N ILE A 211 -12.69 -15.93 -7.65
CA ILE A 211 -11.65 -15.63 -6.67
C ILE A 211 -11.78 -14.22 -6.06
N TYR A 212 -12.30 -13.24 -6.79
CA TYR A 212 -12.47 -11.88 -6.28
C TYR A 212 -13.53 -11.82 -5.18
N GLU A 213 -14.69 -12.40 -5.41
CA GLU A 213 -15.76 -12.43 -4.42
C GLU A 213 -15.42 -13.39 -3.25
N ALA A 214 -14.82 -14.56 -3.53
CA ALA A 214 -14.33 -15.46 -2.50
C ALA A 214 -13.29 -14.78 -1.56
N THR A 215 -12.42 -13.92 -2.10
CA THR A 215 -11.48 -13.13 -1.29
C THR A 215 -12.22 -12.17 -0.35
N LYS A 216 -13.26 -11.47 -0.84
CA LYS A 216 -14.07 -10.58 0.01
C LYS A 216 -14.79 -11.35 1.12
N VAL A 217 -15.29 -12.56 0.81
CA VAL A 217 -15.89 -13.43 1.83
C VAL A 217 -14.87 -13.80 2.90
N ALA A 218 -13.67 -14.26 2.49
CA ALA A 218 -12.60 -14.58 3.43
C ALA A 218 -12.21 -13.38 4.31
N MET A 219 -12.12 -12.18 3.73
CA MET A 219 -11.84 -10.96 4.51
C MET A 219 -12.96 -10.64 5.51
N LYS A 220 -14.22 -10.74 5.10
CA LYS A 220 -15.37 -10.54 6.00
C LYS A 220 -15.40 -11.56 7.14
N GLU A 221 -15.11 -12.82 6.84
CA GLU A 221 -14.98 -13.87 7.84
C GLU A 221 -13.81 -13.60 8.80
N ALA A 222 -12.65 -13.14 8.30
CA ALA A 222 -11.51 -12.78 9.13
C ALA A 222 -11.88 -11.63 10.11
N ILE A 223 -12.59 -10.62 9.63
CA ILE A 223 -13.06 -9.49 10.44
C ILE A 223 -14.08 -9.97 11.49
N ALA A 224 -15.03 -10.81 11.10
CA ALA A 224 -16.05 -11.36 12.01
C ALA A 224 -15.46 -12.29 13.08
N ASN A 225 -14.43 -13.05 12.73
CA ASN A 225 -13.71 -13.95 13.62
C ASN A 225 -12.68 -13.25 14.52
N CYS A 226 -12.43 -11.94 14.32
CA CYS A 226 -11.57 -11.19 15.20
C CYS A 226 -12.21 -11.05 16.58
N ASN A 227 -11.48 -11.47 17.63
CA ASN A 227 -11.97 -11.47 19.01
C ASN A 227 -12.21 -10.06 19.59
N ILE A 228 -11.71 -9.02 18.93
CA ILE A 228 -11.97 -7.62 19.25
C ILE A 228 -12.52 -6.93 17.99
N LYS A 229 -13.65 -6.22 18.14
CA LYS A 229 -14.26 -5.47 17.04
C LYS A 229 -13.43 -4.21 16.72
N PRO A 230 -12.88 -4.06 15.51
CA PRO A 230 -12.15 -2.86 15.12
C PRO A 230 -13.08 -1.64 14.94
N GLU A 231 -12.54 -0.44 15.14
CA GLU A 231 -13.20 0.84 14.85
C GLU A 231 -12.94 1.29 13.42
N HIS A 232 -11.79 0.89 12.85
CA HIS A 232 -11.39 1.17 11.46
C HIS A 232 -10.54 0.02 10.92
N ILE A 233 -10.63 -0.22 9.61
CA ILE A 233 -9.89 -1.30 8.94
C ILE A 233 -9.03 -0.72 7.82
N LEU A 234 -7.73 -1.04 7.85
CA LEU A 234 -6.78 -0.83 6.76
C LEU A 234 -6.69 -2.12 5.94
N ILE A 235 -6.89 -2.06 4.63
CA ILE A 235 -6.97 -3.23 3.75
C ILE A 235 -5.94 -3.12 2.63
N ASP A 236 -5.22 -4.20 2.31
CA ASP A 236 -4.36 -4.21 1.12
C ASP A 236 -5.19 -4.21 -0.15
N ALA A 237 -5.05 -3.14 -0.92
CA ALA A 237 -5.52 -2.88 -2.29
C ALA A 237 -6.99 -3.21 -2.65
N MET A 238 -7.79 -3.81 -1.77
CA MET A 238 -9.15 -4.25 -2.08
C MET A 238 -10.23 -3.38 -1.40
N PRO A 239 -11.21 -2.85 -2.13
CA PRO A 239 -12.37 -2.20 -1.52
C PRO A 239 -13.29 -3.25 -0.88
N LEU A 240 -13.69 -3.02 0.38
CA LEU A 240 -14.55 -3.94 1.13
C LEU A 240 -15.62 -3.16 1.91
N GLU A 241 -16.87 -3.55 1.73
CA GLU A 241 -18.00 -3.08 2.53
C GLU A 241 -18.33 -4.14 3.59
N CYS A 242 -18.10 -3.80 4.86
CA CYS A 242 -18.27 -4.73 5.99
C CYS A 242 -18.97 -4.09 7.22
N GLY A 243 -19.58 -2.89 7.04
CA GLY A 243 -20.26 -2.18 8.13
C GLY A 243 -19.31 -1.47 9.12
N ILE A 244 -18.01 -1.47 8.87
CA ILE A 244 -16.98 -0.75 9.60
C ILE A 244 -16.26 0.15 8.61
N PRO A 245 -15.86 1.39 8.98
CA PRO A 245 -15.07 2.26 8.09
C PRO A 245 -13.79 1.58 7.61
N THR A 246 -13.50 1.67 6.31
CA THR A 246 -12.34 1.03 5.69
C THR A 246 -11.48 2.02 4.93
N THR A 247 -10.17 1.78 4.87
CA THR A 247 -9.22 2.46 3.99
C THR A 247 -8.44 1.42 3.19
N SER A 248 -8.61 1.43 1.88
CA SER A 248 -7.85 0.57 0.98
C SER A 248 -6.52 1.21 0.62
N ILE A 249 -5.41 0.49 0.82
CA ILE A 249 -4.04 0.98 0.64
C ILE A 249 -3.32 0.11 -0.39
N ILE A 250 -2.97 0.68 -1.53
CA ILE A 250 -2.18 -0.04 -2.54
C ILE A 250 -0.79 -0.34 -1.98
N LYS A 251 -0.40 -1.62 -1.98
CA LYS A 251 0.79 -2.15 -1.32
C LYS A 251 0.76 -1.86 0.19
N GLY A 252 -0.38 -2.13 0.81
CA GLY A 252 -0.60 -1.90 2.22
C GLY A 252 0.34 -2.72 3.10
N ASP A 253 0.69 -3.93 2.67
CA ASP A 253 1.70 -4.81 3.28
C ASP A 253 3.12 -4.23 3.37
N LEU A 254 3.40 -3.15 2.62
CA LEU A 254 4.66 -2.39 2.69
C LEU A 254 4.54 -1.06 3.45
N LYS A 255 3.32 -0.62 3.79
CA LYS A 255 3.02 0.74 4.23
C LYS A 255 2.38 0.84 5.61
N SER A 256 1.75 -0.23 6.06
CA SER A 256 1.03 -0.32 7.32
C SER A 256 1.48 -1.56 8.09
N ILE A 257 1.89 -1.36 9.33
CA ILE A 257 2.37 -2.45 10.19
C ILE A 257 1.25 -3.46 10.49
N THR A 258 0.01 -3.02 10.65
CA THR A 258 -1.13 -3.91 10.91
C THR A 258 -1.46 -4.77 9.69
N ILE A 259 -1.38 -4.22 8.46
CA ILE A 259 -1.54 -5.00 7.22
C ILE A 259 -0.36 -5.98 7.06
N SER A 260 0.89 -5.55 7.32
CA SER A 260 2.06 -6.43 7.30
C SER A 260 1.89 -7.61 8.25
N ALA A 261 1.36 -7.38 9.45
CA ALA A 261 1.09 -8.45 10.43
C ALA A 261 -0.01 -9.40 9.92
N ALA A 262 -1.10 -8.88 9.35
CA ALA A 262 -2.16 -9.67 8.73
C ALA A 262 -1.62 -10.53 7.58
N SER A 263 -0.74 -9.98 6.73
CA SER A 263 -0.06 -10.71 5.66
C SER A 263 0.70 -11.93 6.17
N VAL A 264 1.46 -11.77 7.26
CA VAL A 264 2.19 -12.88 7.89
C VAL A 264 1.23 -13.93 8.45
N ILE A 265 0.18 -13.53 9.18
CA ILE A 265 -0.80 -14.47 9.75
C ILE A 265 -1.50 -15.26 8.64
N ALA A 266 -2.00 -14.59 7.61
CA ALA A 266 -2.66 -15.26 6.49
C ALA A 266 -1.70 -16.21 5.77
N LYS A 267 -0.48 -15.75 5.47
CA LYS A 267 0.52 -16.54 4.73
C LYS A 267 0.95 -17.79 5.46
N VAL A 268 1.31 -17.70 6.73
CA VAL A 268 1.74 -18.86 7.52
C VAL A 268 0.58 -19.83 7.74
N THR A 269 -0.61 -19.33 8.04
CA THR A 269 -1.80 -20.17 8.18
C THR A 269 -2.05 -21.01 6.92
N ARG A 270 -2.02 -20.36 5.74
CA ARG A 270 -2.21 -21.10 4.49
C ARG A 270 -1.06 -22.06 4.18
N ASP A 271 0.18 -21.68 4.43
CA ASP A 271 1.33 -22.55 4.19
C ASP A 271 1.25 -23.82 5.04
N HIS A 272 0.85 -23.74 6.31
CA HIS A 272 0.60 -24.90 7.15
C HIS A 272 -0.50 -25.83 6.58
N MET A 273 -1.59 -25.28 6.02
CA MET A 273 -2.62 -26.08 5.35
C MET A 273 -2.04 -26.83 4.15
N LEU A 274 -1.18 -26.18 3.35
CA LEU A 274 -0.54 -26.82 2.20
C LEU A 274 0.51 -27.88 2.65
N TYR A 275 1.14 -27.73 3.82
CA TYR A 275 2.02 -28.78 4.35
C TYR A 275 1.25 -30.04 4.76
N GLU A 276 0.07 -29.90 5.37
CA GLU A 276 -0.78 -31.05 5.66
C GLU A 276 -1.30 -31.71 4.36
N LEU A 277 -1.63 -30.91 3.34
CA LEU A 277 -2.04 -31.43 2.06
C LEU A 277 -0.90 -32.18 1.33
N ASP A 278 0.33 -31.70 1.45
CA ASP A 278 1.53 -32.34 0.92
C ASP A 278 1.79 -33.72 1.51
N LYS A 279 1.54 -33.88 2.81
CA LYS A 279 1.64 -35.21 3.47
C LYS A 279 0.65 -36.21 2.89
N LYS A 280 -0.57 -35.73 2.53
CA LYS A 280 -1.62 -36.56 1.94
C LYS A 280 -1.35 -36.89 0.46
N TYR A 281 -0.75 -35.92 -0.27
CA TYR A 281 -0.53 -36.01 -1.72
C TYR A 281 0.90 -35.62 -2.09
N PRO A 282 1.94 -36.35 -1.65
CA PRO A 282 3.35 -35.98 -1.80
C PRO A 282 3.80 -35.86 -3.25
N MET A 283 3.08 -36.50 -4.20
CA MET A 283 3.41 -36.47 -5.63
C MET A 283 3.23 -35.09 -6.29
N TYR A 284 2.55 -34.14 -5.64
CA TYR A 284 2.35 -32.78 -6.16
C TYR A 284 3.34 -31.74 -5.60
N ASP A 285 4.12 -32.08 -4.57
CA ASP A 285 5.11 -31.21 -3.93
C ASP A 285 4.53 -29.84 -3.47
N PHE A 286 3.34 -29.86 -2.83
CA PHE A 286 2.65 -28.66 -2.38
C PHE A 286 3.44 -27.89 -1.30
N LYS A 287 4.27 -28.61 -0.58
CA LYS A 287 5.20 -27.99 0.39
C LYS A 287 6.13 -26.98 -0.28
N LYS A 288 6.59 -27.25 -1.51
CA LYS A 288 7.49 -26.38 -2.27
C LYS A 288 6.72 -25.37 -3.11
N ASN A 289 5.81 -25.82 -3.95
CA ASN A 289 5.11 -24.99 -4.92
C ASN A 289 3.93 -24.18 -4.34
N LYS A 290 3.46 -24.48 -3.11
CA LYS A 290 2.33 -23.83 -2.42
C LYS A 290 1.04 -23.83 -3.23
N GLY A 291 0.89 -24.80 -4.15
CA GLY A 291 -0.24 -24.93 -5.04
C GLY A 291 -0.20 -24.03 -6.29
N TYR A 292 0.87 -23.29 -6.51
CA TYR A 292 1.02 -22.47 -7.72
C TYR A 292 1.27 -23.34 -8.97
N PRO A 293 0.94 -22.83 -10.19
CA PRO A 293 1.09 -23.56 -11.46
C PRO A 293 2.55 -23.61 -11.90
N THR A 294 3.43 -24.22 -11.11
CA THR A 294 4.81 -24.49 -11.50
C THR A 294 4.83 -25.62 -12.54
N LYS A 295 5.93 -25.75 -13.28
CA LYS A 295 6.09 -26.82 -14.26
C LYS A 295 5.88 -28.20 -13.63
N GLU A 296 6.48 -28.43 -12.46
CA GLU A 296 6.39 -29.68 -11.72
C GLU A 296 4.95 -29.99 -11.27
N HIS A 297 4.20 -28.95 -10.85
CA HIS A 297 2.81 -29.12 -10.46
C HIS A 297 1.91 -29.47 -11.67
N LEU A 298 2.12 -28.82 -12.82
CA LEU A 298 1.39 -29.13 -14.04
C LEU A 298 1.72 -30.54 -14.57
N GLU A 299 2.98 -30.95 -14.54
CA GLU A 299 3.41 -32.32 -14.87
C GLU A 299 2.79 -33.36 -13.93
N ALA A 300 2.65 -33.04 -12.63
CA ALA A 300 1.98 -33.91 -11.66
C ALA A 300 0.49 -34.03 -11.96
N ILE A 301 -0.19 -32.95 -12.36
CA ILE A 301 -1.60 -32.99 -12.78
C ILE A 301 -1.77 -33.91 -14.02
N GLU A 302 -0.91 -33.77 -15.02
CA GLU A 302 -0.98 -34.64 -16.21
C GLU A 302 -0.76 -36.11 -15.87
N LYS A 303 0.13 -36.41 -14.95
CA LYS A 303 0.51 -37.80 -14.58
C LYS A 303 -0.45 -38.45 -13.60
N TYR A 304 -0.92 -37.72 -12.59
CA TYR A 304 -1.67 -38.28 -11.46
C TYR A 304 -3.13 -37.82 -11.42
N GLY A 305 -3.50 -36.88 -12.30
CA GLY A 305 -4.85 -36.28 -12.30
C GLY A 305 -4.97 -35.09 -11.38
N ILE A 306 -6.20 -34.68 -11.14
CA ILE A 306 -6.54 -33.64 -10.14
C ILE A 306 -7.03 -34.29 -8.84
N ILE A 307 -6.90 -33.58 -7.74
CA ILE A 307 -7.50 -33.92 -6.45
C ILE A 307 -8.67 -32.99 -6.16
N ASN A 308 -9.49 -33.32 -5.14
CA ASN A 308 -10.68 -32.54 -4.78
C ASN A 308 -10.36 -31.09 -4.44
N GLU A 309 -9.17 -30.84 -3.91
CA GLU A 309 -8.69 -29.52 -3.49
C GLU A 309 -8.18 -28.65 -4.67
N HIS A 310 -8.24 -29.15 -5.92
CA HIS A 310 -7.98 -28.33 -7.12
C HIS A 310 -9.18 -27.46 -7.46
N ARG A 311 -8.89 -26.20 -7.84
CA ARG A 311 -9.88 -25.21 -8.31
C ARG A 311 -10.22 -25.46 -9.76
N LYS A 312 -11.41 -26.00 -10.01
CA LYS A 312 -11.84 -26.44 -11.35
C LYS A 312 -12.06 -25.29 -12.32
N SER A 313 -12.40 -24.11 -11.82
CA SER A 313 -12.57 -22.88 -12.61
C SER A 313 -11.26 -22.26 -13.10
N TYR A 314 -10.10 -22.67 -12.57
CA TYR A 314 -8.80 -22.11 -12.95
C TYR A 314 -8.30 -22.74 -14.26
N ALA A 315 -7.87 -21.87 -15.19
CA ALA A 315 -7.55 -22.24 -16.57
C ALA A 315 -6.72 -23.53 -16.76
N PRO A 316 -5.59 -23.79 -16.06
CA PRO A 316 -4.86 -25.05 -16.23
C PRO A 316 -5.67 -26.27 -15.85
N VAL A 317 -6.43 -26.22 -14.73
CA VAL A 317 -7.26 -27.33 -14.25
C VAL A 317 -8.48 -27.51 -15.15
N ALA A 318 -9.16 -26.43 -15.53
CA ALA A 318 -10.29 -26.45 -16.46
C ALA A 318 -9.90 -27.03 -17.83
N THR A 319 -8.71 -26.69 -18.32
CA THR A 319 -8.19 -27.24 -19.60
C THR A 319 -7.92 -28.74 -19.48
N TYR A 320 -7.31 -29.19 -18.39
CA TYR A 320 -7.09 -30.61 -18.13
C TYR A 320 -8.40 -31.43 -18.14
N LEU A 321 -9.43 -30.92 -17.45
CA LEU A 321 -10.75 -31.56 -17.36
C LEU A 321 -11.46 -31.61 -18.73
N ARG A 322 -11.40 -30.53 -19.52
CA ARG A 322 -11.98 -30.50 -20.89
C ARG A 322 -11.32 -31.49 -21.83
N ASN A 323 -10.02 -31.60 -21.81
CA ASN A 323 -9.27 -32.52 -22.66
C ASN A 323 -9.60 -34.00 -22.39
N ARG A 324 -10.15 -34.30 -21.21
CA ARG A 324 -10.58 -35.65 -20.81
C ARG A 324 -12.09 -35.87 -20.93
N GLY A 325 -12.85 -34.86 -21.35
CA GLY A 325 -14.31 -34.96 -21.48
C GLY A 325 -15.05 -35.05 -20.16
N GLU A 326 -14.38 -34.60 -19.04
CA GLU A 326 -14.96 -34.65 -17.69
C GLU A 326 -15.86 -33.44 -17.35
N VAL A 327 -15.84 -32.40 -18.22
CA VAL A 327 -16.68 -31.19 -18.08
C VAL A 327 -17.05 -30.64 -19.46
N ASN A 328 -18.35 -30.32 -19.67
CA ASN A 328 -18.85 -29.64 -20.88
C ASN A 328 -18.69 -28.12 -20.76
N GLU A 329 -18.62 -27.40 -21.90
CA GLU A 329 -18.38 -25.94 -21.98
C GLU A 329 -19.40 -25.05 -21.21
N GLU A 330 -20.57 -25.61 -20.83
CA GLU A 330 -21.65 -24.91 -20.18
C GLU A 330 -21.55 -24.88 -18.64
N ASN A 331 -20.56 -25.56 -18.01
CA ASN A 331 -20.47 -25.76 -16.57
C ASN A 331 -19.19 -25.19 -15.93
N ILE A 332 -18.50 -24.21 -16.57
CA ILE A 332 -17.32 -23.54 -16.00
C ILE A 332 -17.52 -22.03 -16.02
#